data_dbf5ae9cd86ea01492f5318f39978298
#
_entry.id   dbf5ae9cd86ea01492f5318f39978298
#
_cell.length_a   1.000
_cell.length_b   1.000
_cell.length_c   1.000
_cell.angle_alpha   90.00
_cell.angle_beta   90.00
_cell.angle_gamma   90.00
#
_symmetry.space_group_name_H-M   'P 1'
#
loop_
_entity.id
_entity.type
_entity.pdbx_description
1 polymer ?
#
loop_
_entity_poly.entity_id
_entity_poly.type
_entity_poly.pdbx_seq_one_letter_code
_entity_poly.pdbx_strand_id
1 'polypeptide(L)'
;MKSGRIHILLLSLLLCISCRYEQQSYPPLMERAVQLMETHPDSALACLDSLSISTTEWPEELHIYYLLLTVKAKDKLYIPVTSDTLINRIISFYEDKQDDPHLMEAYYYKGSTYRDMKDAPRAVDAFLRAAEIGKRCSNDTLNGRIYGQLASLFAFQRLYHESMEATQQAYKYNLACHNYKGMAFGLRDMARIYDTNNQKDSAEIYYRKAYTLMKEKVSLVKACSIGDEMAGFYYNQGKTDSAEIIAKQVQAHHPSSLSHLVLGKVYYQRQMFDSASVYLQKVISGNGIYNKSTAFSILAAISEKQKKYPEAYLYASLCINAFDSLFQITKTEEVNKIHSLYNYNLSEQENQRLQSKTERQKLLLFQLLFVASLLIGIVIYLLHRLRERRRKYTIREQQLQQIFAEQEAQSSRRILENEQQITLLNEQLQSAMLENDTFKHSLLEAQTKRLGATNEQIRAIRNEQEMRLLAFRHSDIYLHFHHATQSSEITERDWKQLSEATNSTFPNFLRQLYALYPQLSEHELHIC
;
A
#
# COMPACT_ATOMS: atom_id res chain seq x y z
N MET A 1 38.99 3.83 50.88
CA MET A 1 38.32 3.35 49.65
C MET A 1 36.79 3.50 49.64
N LYS A 2 36.09 3.86 50.68
CA LYS A 2 34.62 4.06 50.70
C LYS A 2 34.18 5.47 50.27
N SER A 3 35.02 6.50 50.44
CA SER A 3 34.67 7.89 50.08
C SER A 3 34.60 8.14 48.56
N GLY A 4 35.48 7.54 47.76
CA GLY A 4 35.51 7.74 46.31
C GLY A 4 34.30 7.16 45.55
N ARG A 5 33.70 6.09 46.06
CA ARG A 5 32.49 5.49 45.44
C ARG A 5 31.23 6.34 45.66
N ILE A 6 31.15 7.08 46.77
CA ILE A 6 30.03 7.98 47.06
C ILE A 6 30.07 9.22 46.15
N HIS A 7 31.27 9.75 45.87
CA HIS A 7 31.41 10.88 44.93
C HIS A 7 31.11 10.53 43.49
N ILE A 8 31.43 9.31 43.03
CA ILE A 8 31.08 8.83 41.68
C ILE A 8 29.56 8.62 41.56
N LEU A 9 28.90 8.09 42.61
CA LEU A 9 27.44 7.91 42.63
C LEU A 9 26.70 9.26 42.69
N LEU A 10 27.21 10.25 43.42
CA LEU A 10 26.68 11.62 43.45
C LEU A 10 26.87 12.34 42.08
N LEU A 11 28.01 12.13 41.42
CA LEU A 11 28.29 12.71 40.11
C LEU A 11 27.40 12.07 39.00
N SER A 12 27.13 10.76 39.07
CA SER A 12 26.19 10.09 38.16
C SER A 12 24.75 10.50 38.43
N LEU A 13 24.35 10.75 39.67
CA LEU A 13 23.02 11.26 40.01
C LEU A 13 22.82 12.72 39.52
N LEU A 14 23.86 13.55 39.60
CA LEU A 14 23.84 14.94 39.08
C LEU A 14 23.78 14.97 37.54
N LEU A 15 24.39 14.03 36.83
CA LEU A 15 24.29 13.90 35.38
C LEU A 15 22.89 13.43 34.94
N CYS A 16 22.19 12.64 35.76
CA CYS A 16 20.80 12.23 35.47
C CYS A 16 19.77 13.35 35.70
N ILE A 17 20.09 14.38 36.51
CA ILE A 17 19.18 15.52 36.77
C ILE A 17 19.36 16.63 35.72
N SER A 18 20.43 16.60 34.91
CA SER A 18 20.70 17.60 33.86
C SER A 18 19.89 17.43 32.56
N CYS A 19 19.18 16.33 32.38
CA CYS A 19 18.17 16.23 31.31
C CYS A 19 16.84 16.85 31.80
N ARG A 20 16.82 18.16 32.08
CA ARG A 20 15.59 18.92 31.95
C ARG A 20 15.26 18.92 30.47
N TYR A 21 14.28 18.10 30.07
CA TYR A 21 13.52 18.32 28.87
C TYR A 21 12.99 19.76 29.03
N GLU A 22 13.61 20.72 28.35
CA GLU A 22 12.99 22.02 28.14
C GLU A 22 11.69 21.75 27.40
N GLN A 23 10.60 21.83 28.14
CA GLN A 23 9.27 21.75 27.55
C GLN A 23 9.18 22.94 26.62
N GLN A 24 9.32 22.67 25.32
CA GLN A 24 9.30 23.71 24.27
C GLN A 24 7.96 24.44 24.40
N SER A 25 7.99 25.66 24.96
CA SER A 25 6.79 26.48 25.14
C SER A 25 6.39 27.01 23.77
N TYR A 26 5.33 26.46 23.24
CA TYR A 26 4.75 26.97 21.98
C TYR A 26 4.09 28.35 22.19
N PRO A 27 4.10 29.24 21.20
CA PRO A 27 3.33 30.47 21.25
C PRO A 27 1.85 30.18 21.57
N PRO A 28 1.20 30.94 22.45
CA PRO A 28 -0.17 30.65 22.90
C PRO A 28 -1.18 30.53 21.76
N LEU A 29 -1.01 31.30 20.67
CA LEU A 29 -1.85 31.19 19.48
C LEU A 29 -1.61 29.90 18.72
N MET A 30 -0.40 29.34 18.73
CA MET A 30 -0.11 28.04 18.12
C MET A 30 -0.74 26.90 18.92
N GLU A 31 -0.66 26.93 20.25
CA GLU A 31 -1.33 25.95 21.11
C GLU A 31 -2.86 26.00 20.90
N ARG A 32 -3.42 27.21 20.78
CA ARG A 32 -4.84 27.38 20.49
C ARG A 32 -5.20 26.83 19.10
N ALA A 33 -4.35 27.04 18.09
CA ALA A 33 -4.54 26.48 16.76
C ALA A 33 -4.57 24.94 16.80
N VAL A 34 -3.69 24.30 17.57
CA VAL A 34 -3.68 22.84 17.76
C VAL A 34 -5.00 22.35 18.38
N GLN A 35 -5.49 23.04 19.42
CA GLN A 35 -6.76 22.68 20.08
C GLN A 35 -7.97 22.83 19.15
N LEU A 36 -7.99 23.84 18.29
CA LEU A 36 -9.08 24.13 17.36
C LEU A 36 -9.02 23.29 16.08
N MET A 37 -7.87 22.69 15.77
CA MET A 37 -7.56 22.05 14.48
C MET A 37 -8.60 21.02 14.01
N GLU A 38 -9.17 20.23 14.92
CA GLU A 38 -10.13 19.19 14.57
C GLU A 38 -11.59 19.67 14.52
N THR A 39 -11.92 20.71 15.30
CA THR A 39 -13.32 21.18 15.46
C THR A 39 -13.62 22.46 14.68
N HIS A 40 -12.67 23.38 14.64
CA HIS A 40 -12.80 24.70 14.00
C HIS A 40 -11.51 25.04 13.23
N PRO A 41 -11.23 24.32 12.12
CA PRO A 41 -9.98 24.53 11.36
C PRO A 41 -9.83 25.92 10.74
N ASP A 42 -10.94 26.63 10.48
CA ASP A 42 -10.97 28.03 10.08
C ASP A 42 -10.37 28.95 11.16
N SER A 43 -10.80 28.78 12.39
CA SER A 43 -10.27 29.52 13.53
C SER A 43 -8.82 29.11 13.84
N ALA A 44 -8.46 27.84 13.64
CA ALA A 44 -7.08 27.38 13.75
C ALA A 44 -6.18 28.06 12.72
N LEU A 45 -6.61 28.15 11.47
CA LEU A 45 -5.85 28.83 10.40
C LEU A 45 -5.71 30.33 10.72
N ALA A 46 -6.76 30.99 11.18
CA ALA A 46 -6.72 32.40 11.58
C ALA A 46 -5.69 32.66 12.71
N CYS A 47 -5.60 31.75 13.70
CA CYS A 47 -4.56 31.84 14.74
C CYS A 47 -3.15 31.72 14.14
N LEU A 48 -2.95 30.79 13.20
CA LEU A 48 -1.67 30.59 12.52
C LEU A 48 -1.31 31.79 11.62
N ASP A 49 -2.27 32.34 10.86
CA ASP A 49 -2.04 33.51 10.01
C ASP A 49 -1.64 34.75 10.84
N SER A 50 -2.18 34.91 12.04
CA SER A 50 -1.79 35.96 12.96
C SER A 50 -0.34 35.87 13.46
N LEU A 51 0.25 34.66 13.42
CA LEU A 51 1.64 34.42 13.78
C LEU A 51 2.62 34.61 12.62
N SER A 52 2.14 34.72 11.38
CA SER A 52 2.96 34.72 10.16
C SER A 52 4.07 35.79 10.15
N ILE A 53 3.83 36.96 10.78
CA ILE A 53 4.78 38.10 10.84
C ILE A 53 5.96 37.80 11.79
N SER A 54 5.76 37.00 12.84
CA SER A 54 6.75 36.76 13.88
C SER A 54 7.62 35.50 13.63
N THR A 55 7.37 34.75 12.57
CA THR A 55 8.00 33.43 12.34
C THR A 55 9.47 33.51 11.92
N THR A 56 9.96 34.65 11.46
CA THR A 56 11.33 34.84 10.95
C THR A 56 12.41 34.75 12.04
N GLU A 57 12.05 34.99 13.28
CA GLU A 57 12.98 34.96 14.43
C GLU A 57 12.90 33.64 15.22
N TRP A 58 12.08 32.70 14.80
CA TRP A 58 11.85 31.45 15.51
C TRP A 58 12.98 30.43 15.25
N PRO A 59 13.26 29.56 16.26
CA PRO A 59 14.04 28.35 16.02
C PRO A 59 13.45 27.55 14.85
N GLU A 60 14.30 26.93 14.06
CA GLU A 60 13.88 26.20 12.85
C GLU A 60 12.82 25.13 13.13
N GLU A 61 12.96 24.41 14.23
CA GLU A 61 12.01 23.37 14.66
C GLU A 61 10.60 23.94 14.89
N LEU A 62 10.51 25.07 15.59
CA LEU A 62 9.24 25.74 15.84
C LEU A 62 8.62 26.27 14.52
N HIS A 63 9.47 26.82 13.65
CA HIS A 63 9.03 27.30 12.34
C HIS A 63 8.50 26.17 11.46
N ILE A 64 9.20 25.03 11.40
CA ILE A 64 8.75 23.86 10.63
C ILE A 64 7.45 23.28 11.18
N TYR A 65 7.30 23.22 12.50
CA TYR A 65 6.05 22.77 13.12
C TYR A 65 4.87 23.71 12.79
N TYR A 66 5.10 25.02 12.85
CA TYR A 66 4.11 26.01 12.40
C TYR A 66 3.70 25.77 10.93
N LEU A 67 4.66 25.52 10.04
CA LEU A 67 4.39 25.24 8.63
C LEU A 67 3.56 23.95 8.46
N LEU A 68 3.87 22.90 9.22
CA LEU A 68 3.10 21.66 9.21
C LEU A 68 1.66 21.88 9.67
N LEU A 69 1.46 22.63 10.76
CA LEU A 69 0.12 23.00 11.24
C LEU A 69 -0.67 23.83 10.21
N THR A 70 0.01 24.73 9.50
CA THR A 70 -0.61 25.54 8.44
C THR A 70 -1.07 24.66 7.26
N VAL A 71 -0.24 23.70 6.83
CA VAL A 71 -0.63 22.74 5.79
C VAL A 71 -1.82 21.89 6.26
N LYS A 72 -1.80 21.45 7.50
CA LYS A 72 -2.89 20.69 8.14
C LYS A 72 -4.20 21.47 8.15
N ALA A 73 -4.19 22.72 8.56
CA ALA A 73 -5.37 23.56 8.59
C ALA A 73 -5.95 23.78 7.19
N LYS A 74 -5.09 24.03 6.20
CA LYS A 74 -5.50 24.20 4.79
C LYS A 74 -6.12 22.93 4.21
N ASP A 75 -5.54 21.75 4.45
CA ASP A 75 -6.12 20.47 4.01
C ASP A 75 -7.51 20.24 4.60
N LYS A 76 -7.69 20.54 5.90
CA LYS A 76 -9.00 20.41 6.56
C LYS A 76 -10.07 21.38 6.04
N LEU A 77 -9.66 22.52 5.55
CA LEU A 77 -10.54 23.53 4.93
C LEU A 77 -10.72 23.31 3.43
N TYR A 78 -10.15 22.24 2.87
CA TYR A 78 -10.15 21.97 1.43
C TYR A 78 -9.61 23.14 0.61
N ILE A 79 -8.64 23.89 1.15
CA ILE A 79 -7.92 24.94 0.42
C ILE A 79 -6.84 24.26 -0.42
N PRO A 80 -6.97 24.27 -1.77
CA PRO A 80 -6.06 23.52 -2.63
C PRO A 80 -4.64 24.06 -2.54
N VAL A 81 -3.69 23.15 -2.39
CA VAL A 81 -2.26 23.47 -2.45
C VAL A 81 -1.77 23.20 -3.87
N THR A 82 -1.08 24.19 -4.47
CA THR A 82 -0.62 24.13 -5.87
C THR A 82 0.87 23.81 -6.03
N SER A 83 1.59 23.65 -4.93
CA SER A 83 3.04 23.37 -4.92
C SER A 83 3.42 22.45 -3.77
N ASP A 84 4.33 21.55 -4.02
CA ASP A 84 4.90 20.62 -3.03
C ASP A 84 6.18 21.16 -2.34
N THR A 85 6.62 22.36 -2.67
CA THR A 85 7.88 22.94 -2.16
C THR A 85 7.88 23.03 -0.63
N LEU A 86 6.77 23.52 -0.05
CA LEU A 86 6.64 23.69 1.39
C LEU A 86 6.67 22.35 2.12
N ILE A 87 5.86 21.40 1.66
CA ILE A 87 5.79 20.09 2.31
C ILE A 87 7.09 19.29 2.16
N ASN A 88 7.82 19.46 1.06
CA ASN A 88 9.13 18.84 0.88
C ASN A 88 10.17 19.39 1.88
N ARG A 89 10.16 20.69 2.16
CA ARG A 89 11.00 21.28 3.22
C ARG A 89 10.70 20.70 4.60
N ILE A 90 9.40 20.54 4.93
CA ILE A 90 8.96 19.96 6.20
C ILE A 90 9.44 18.52 6.32
N ILE A 91 9.30 17.72 5.26
CA ILE A 91 9.74 16.33 5.21
C ILE A 91 11.25 16.22 5.43
N SER A 92 12.05 17.00 4.67
CA SER A 92 13.51 16.96 4.80
C SER A 92 13.96 17.23 6.25
N PHE A 93 13.34 18.19 6.92
CA PHE A 93 13.64 18.49 8.31
C PHE A 93 13.35 17.31 9.26
N TYR A 94 12.16 16.70 9.15
CA TYR A 94 11.81 15.59 10.04
C TYR A 94 12.51 14.27 9.67
N GLU A 95 12.96 14.09 8.43
CA GLU A 95 13.87 13.00 8.03
C GLU A 95 15.22 13.14 8.73
N ASP A 96 15.82 14.33 8.69
CA ASP A 96 17.10 14.62 9.36
C ASP A 96 17.01 14.44 10.89
N LYS A 97 15.87 14.79 11.47
CA LYS A 97 15.59 14.61 12.91
C LYS A 97 15.19 13.18 13.30
N GLN A 98 14.86 12.31 12.34
CA GLN A 98 14.31 10.98 12.58
C GLN A 98 13.04 11.01 13.45
N ASP A 99 12.21 12.06 13.28
CA ASP A 99 10.95 12.24 13.99
C ASP A 99 9.81 11.55 13.22
N ASP A 100 9.68 10.26 13.40
CA ASP A 100 8.69 9.44 12.71
C ASP A 100 7.22 9.93 12.85
N PRO A 101 6.73 10.40 14.02
CA PRO A 101 5.37 10.93 14.15
C PRO A 101 5.06 12.11 13.24
N HIS A 102 5.91 13.14 13.24
CA HIS A 102 5.72 14.32 12.38
C HIS A 102 6.04 14.02 10.91
N LEU A 103 7.00 13.14 10.66
CA LEU A 103 7.33 12.67 9.31
C LEU A 103 6.16 11.90 8.68
N MET A 104 5.49 11.05 9.43
CA MET A 104 4.26 10.36 9.01
C MET A 104 3.17 11.37 8.63
N GLU A 105 2.96 12.38 9.46
CA GLU A 105 1.98 13.43 9.21
C GLU A 105 2.34 14.27 7.98
N ALA A 106 3.61 14.62 7.81
CA ALA A 106 4.11 15.36 6.66
C ALA A 106 3.92 14.59 5.35
N TYR A 107 4.24 13.30 5.30
CA TYR A 107 3.97 12.46 4.13
C TYR A 107 2.48 12.29 3.85
N TYR A 108 1.63 12.23 4.87
CA TYR A 108 0.18 12.25 4.68
C TYR A 108 -0.27 13.53 3.96
N TYR A 109 0.20 14.70 4.41
CA TYR A 109 -0.15 15.98 3.76
C TYR A 109 0.50 16.15 2.39
N LYS A 110 1.67 15.54 2.15
CA LYS A 110 2.24 15.45 0.80
C LYS A 110 1.31 14.66 -0.14
N GLY A 111 0.78 13.54 0.33
CA GLY A 111 -0.23 12.78 -0.40
C GLY A 111 -1.50 13.59 -0.68
N SER A 112 -2.00 14.34 0.32
CA SER A 112 -3.13 15.25 0.15
C SER A 112 -2.82 16.37 -0.87
N THR A 113 -1.63 16.94 -0.83
CA THR A 113 -1.18 17.96 -1.79
C THR A 113 -1.23 17.42 -3.21
N TYR A 114 -0.66 16.24 -3.47
CA TYR A 114 -0.68 15.64 -4.80
C TYR A 114 -2.09 15.21 -5.25
N ARG A 115 -2.93 14.74 -4.32
CA ARG A 115 -4.35 14.49 -4.60
C ARG A 115 -5.05 15.77 -5.10
N ASP A 116 -4.81 16.90 -4.43
CA ASP A 116 -5.42 18.18 -4.79
C ASP A 116 -4.88 18.71 -6.11
N MET A 117 -3.61 18.47 -6.42
CA MET A 117 -2.97 18.71 -7.71
C MET A 117 -3.44 17.72 -8.80
N LYS A 118 -4.30 16.75 -8.47
CA LYS A 118 -4.79 15.69 -9.34
C LYS A 118 -3.66 14.78 -9.87
N ASP A 119 -2.59 14.66 -9.12
CA ASP A 119 -1.47 13.76 -9.40
C ASP A 119 -1.61 12.49 -8.58
N ALA A 120 -2.47 11.59 -9.04
CA ALA A 120 -2.78 10.35 -8.35
C ALA A 120 -1.54 9.45 -8.13
N PRO A 121 -0.59 9.29 -9.07
CA PRO A 121 0.61 8.50 -8.84
C PRO A 121 1.47 8.99 -7.67
N ARG A 122 1.78 10.29 -7.65
CA ARG A 122 2.57 10.88 -6.55
C ARG A 122 1.80 10.90 -5.22
N ALA A 123 0.47 11.04 -5.26
CA ALA A 123 -0.36 10.92 -4.07
C ALA A 123 -0.28 9.53 -3.45
N VAL A 124 -0.38 8.47 -4.27
CA VAL A 124 -0.25 7.07 -3.81
C VAL A 124 1.13 6.83 -3.20
N ASP A 125 2.22 7.24 -3.87
CA ASP A 125 3.57 7.10 -3.33
C ASP A 125 3.71 7.76 -1.95
N ALA A 126 3.25 9.00 -1.81
CA ALA A 126 3.34 9.73 -0.55
C ALA A 126 2.53 9.06 0.58
N PHE A 127 1.30 8.60 0.29
CA PHE A 127 0.50 7.88 1.29
C PHE A 127 1.09 6.52 1.65
N LEU A 128 1.70 5.79 0.71
CA LEU A 128 2.39 4.53 1.00
C LEU A 128 3.60 4.76 1.90
N ARG A 129 4.38 5.82 1.68
CA ARG A 129 5.47 6.22 2.59
C ARG A 129 4.96 6.58 3.98
N ALA A 130 3.86 7.33 4.06
CA ALA A 130 3.20 7.62 5.34
C ALA A 130 2.76 6.33 6.06
N ALA A 131 2.18 5.36 5.33
CA ALA A 131 1.75 4.07 5.87
C ALA A 131 2.93 3.24 6.38
N GLU A 132 4.07 3.25 5.68
CA GLU A 132 5.28 2.54 6.11
C GLU A 132 5.84 3.11 7.43
N ILE A 133 5.92 4.44 7.54
CA ILE A 133 6.30 5.11 8.78
C ILE A 133 5.27 4.81 9.88
N GLY A 134 3.99 4.82 9.52
CA GLY A 134 2.87 4.54 10.43
C GLY A 134 2.91 3.17 11.10
N LYS A 135 3.60 2.18 10.51
CA LYS A 135 3.82 0.88 11.17
C LYS A 135 4.66 0.99 12.46
N ARG A 136 5.48 2.02 12.56
CA ARG A 136 6.33 2.30 13.73
C ARG A 136 5.71 3.30 14.70
N CYS A 137 4.63 3.99 14.28
CA CYS A 137 3.94 5.01 15.05
C CYS A 137 2.64 4.48 15.65
N SER A 138 2.37 4.79 16.92
CA SER A 138 1.12 4.43 17.60
C SER A 138 0.02 5.47 17.34
N ASN A 139 -0.28 5.77 16.07
CA ASN A 139 -1.30 6.75 15.66
C ASN A 139 -2.37 6.11 14.78
N ASP A 140 -3.27 5.37 15.40
CA ASP A 140 -4.34 4.65 14.70
C ASP A 140 -5.27 5.58 13.92
N THR A 141 -5.52 6.79 14.44
CA THR A 141 -6.37 7.78 13.76
C THR A 141 -5.76 8.21 12.42
N LEU A 142 -4.47 8.51 12.40
CA LEU A 142 -3.80 8.91 11.16
C LEU A 142 -3.59 7.73 10.22
N ASN A 143 -3.24 6.55 10.75
CA ASN A 143 -3.19 5.31 9.97
C ASN A 143 -4.52 5.01 9.28
N GLY A 144 -5.64 5.14 10.01
CA GLY A 144 -6.98 4.98 9.44
C GLY A 144 -7.27 5.95 8.30
N ARG A 145 -6.82 7.21 8.42
CA ARG A 145 -6.94 8.22 7.34
C ARG A 145 -6.06 7.88 6.14
N ILE A 146 -4.80 7.51 6.35
CA ILE A 146 -3.85 7.14 5.28
C ILE A 146 -4.41 6.00 4.43
N TYR A 147 -4.78 4.89 5.07
CA TYR A 147 -5.33 3.74 4.37
C TYR A 147 -6.68 4.04 3.71
N GLY A 148 -7.49 4.94 4.28
CA GLY A 148 -8.72 5.44 3.65
C GLY A 148 -8.46 6.24 2.37
N GLN A 149 -7.41 7.06 2.33
CA GLN A 149 -7.00 7.78 1.11
C GLN A 149 -6.47 6.81 0.04
N LEU A 150 -5.62 5.86 0.43
CA LEU A 150 -5.12 4.80 -0.46
C LEU A 150 -6.27 4.00 -1.06
N ALA A 151 -7.21 3.56 -0.22
CA ALA A 151 -8.38 2.81 -0.67
C ALA A 151 -9.18 3.58 -1.73
N SER A 152 -9.41 4.87 -1.50
CA SER A 152 -10.13 5.73 -2.43
C SER A 152 -9.38 5.93 -3.75
N LEU A 153 -8.08 6.14 -3.71
CA LEU A 153 -7.23 6.28 -4.90
C LEU A 153 -7.19 4.98 -5.71
N PHE A 154 -7.01 3.84 -5.06
CA PHE A 154 -7.02 2.54 -5.73
C PHE A 154 -8.37 2.22 -6.35
N ALA A 155 -9.48 2.48 -5.62
CA ALA A 155 -10.84 2.29 -6.16
C ALA A 155 -11.07 3.15 -7.40
N PHE A 156 -10.65 4.41 -7.35
CA PHE A 156 -10.77 5.35 -8.46
C PHE A 156 -10.00 4.86 -9.71
N GLN A 157 -8.85 4.21 -9.49
CA GLN A 157 -8.02 3.61 -10.54
C GLN A 157 -8.45 2.18 -10.93
N ARG A 158 -9.56 1.68 -10.39
CA ARG A 158 -10.09 0.32 -10.60
C ARG A 158 -9.17 -0.81 -10.11
N LEU A 159 -8.27 -0.49 -9.19
CA LEU A 159 -7.41 -1.45 -8.49
C LEU A 159 -8.20 -1.99 -7.29
N TYR A 160 -9.19 -2.84 -7.56
CA TYR A 160 -10.18 -3.22 -6.55
C TYR A 160 -9.63 -4.15 -5.47
N HIS A 161 -8.63 -4.95 -5.79
CA HIS A 161 -7.95 -5.82 -4.82
C HIS A 161 -7.19 -4.98 -3.80
N GLU A 162 -6.34 -4.07 -4.26
CA GLU A 162 -5.56 -3.15 -3.43
C GLU A 162 -6.46 -2.20 -2.64
N SER A 163 -7.56 -1.78 -3.26
CA SER A 163 -8.58 -0.96 -2.59
C SER A 163 -9.23 -1.73 -1.44
N MET A 164 -9.56 -3.02 -1.61
CA MET A 164 -10.15 -3.85 -0.55
C MET A 164 -9.17 -4.02 0.61
N GLU A 165 -7.91 -4.34 0.33
CA GLU A 165 -6.87 -4.49 1.36
C GLU A 165 -6.68 -3.18 2.14
N ALA A 166 -6.55 -2.05 1.44
CA ALA A 166 -6.42 -0.75 2.07
C ALA A 166 -7.66 -0.39 2.91
N THR A 167 -8.87 -0.69 2.40
CA THR A 167 -10.12 -0.45 3.13
C THR A 167 -10.22 -1.28 4.41
N GLN A 168 -9.79 -2.54 4.38
CA GLN A 168 -9.74 -3.41 5.55
C GLN A 168 -8.75 -2.89 6.60
N GLN A 169 -7.57 -2.43 6.16
CA GLN A 169 -6.61 -1.79 7.06
C GLN A 169 -7.18 -0.51 7.66
N ALA A 170 -7.79 0.36 6.85
CA ALA A 170 -8.46 1.56 7.34
C ALA A 170 -9.53 1.24 8.38
N TYR A 171 -10.37 0.23 8.13
CA TYR A 171 -11.41 -0.21 9.07
C TYR A 171 -10.81 -0.71 10.38
N LYS A 172 -9.75 -1.52 10.32
CA LYS A 172 -9.04 -2.05 11.50
C LYS A 172 -8.51 -0.92 12.41
N TYR A 173 -7.83 0.07 11.83
CA TYR A 173 -7.33 1.21 12.58
C TYR A 173 -8.45 2.10 13.13
N ASN A 174 -9.51 2.35 12.35
CA ASN A 174 -10.66 3.11 12.81
C ASN A 174 -11.42 2.39 13.93
N LEU A 175 -11.46 1.06 13.92
CA LEU A 175 -12.03 0.25 15.01
C LEU A 175 -11.20 0.40 16.29
N ALA A 176 -9.87 0.32 16.21
CA ALA A 176 -8.96 0.46 17.34
C ALA A 176 -9.10 1.82 18.05
N CYS A 177 -9.29 2.92 17.28
CA CYS A 177 -9.49 4.25 17.85
C CYS A 177 -10.97 4.68 17.99
N HIS A 178 -11.93 3.77 17.86
CA HIS A 178 -13.37 4.01 17.99
C HIS A 178 -13.90 5.13 17.05
N ASN A 179 -13.28 5.30 15.89
CA ASN A 179 -13.71 6.25 14.88
C ASN A 179 -14.88 5.69 14.06
N TYR A 180 -16.09 5.79 14.59
CA TYR A 180 -17.31 5.27 13.95
C TYR A 180 -17.56 5.85 12.55
N LYS A 181 -17.18 7.13 12.31
CA LYS A 181 -17.28 7.75 11.00
C LYS A 181 -16.36 7.05 9.98
N GLY A 182 -15.10 6.81 10.36
CA GLY A 182 -14.13 6.09 9.52
C GLY A 182 -14.54 4.65 9.27
N MET A 183 -15.07 3.96 10.30
CA MET A 183 -15.60 2.61 10.18
C MET A 183 -16.77 2.54 9.18
N ALA A 184 -17.72 3.47 9.26
CA ALA A 184 -18.88 3.50 8.37
C ALA A 184 -18.46 3.78 6.91
N PHE A 185 -17.50 4.66 6.68
CA PHE A 185 -16.94 4.86 5.34
C PHE A 185 -16.19 3.63 4.82
N GLY A 186 -15.42 2.95 5.68
CA GLY A 186 -14.79 1.68 5.32
C GLY A 186 -15.81 0.60 4.90
N LEU A 187 -16.90 0.44 5.65
CA LEU A 187 -17.98 -0.48 5.28
C LEU A 187 -18.65 -0.08 3.95
N ARG A 188 -18.86 1.21 3.69
CA ARG A 188 -19.38 1.71 2.42
C ARG A 188 -18.43 1.38 1.27
N ASP A 189 -17.13 1.57 1.46
CA ASP A 189 -16.14 1.32 0.41
C ASP A 189 -16.02 -0.18 0.11
N MET A 190 -16.09 -1.04 1.13
CA MET A 190 -16.25 -2.50 0.93
C MET A 190 -17.50 -2.83 0.11
N ALA A 191 -18.63 -2.17 0.43
CA ALA A 191 -19.88 -2.38 -0.32
C ALA A 191 -19.71 -2.02 -1.81
N ARG A 192 -19.04 -0.91 -2.12
CA ARG A 192 -18.73 -0.50 -3.50
C ARG A 192 -17.88 -1.53 -4.24
N ILE A 193 -16.86 -2.09 -3.57
CA ILE A 193 -16.00 -3.10 -4.15
C ILE A 193 -16.78 -4.40 -4.38
N TYR A 194 -17.62 -4.84 -3.43
CA TYR A 194 -18.49 -5.99 -3.62
C TYR A 194 -19.48 -5.78 -4.78
N ASP A 195 -20.06 -4.58 -4.89
CA ASP A 195 -20.96 -4.23 -6.00
C ASP A 195 -20.24 -4.31 -7.35
N THR A 196 -19.03 -3.78 -7.44
CA THR A 196 -18.20 -3.81 -8.65
C THR A 196 -17.82 -5.25 -9.03
N ASN A 197 -17.55 -6.11 -8.05
CA ASN A 197 -17.25 -7.53 -8.26
C ASN A 197 -18.51 -8.39 -8.46
N ASN A 198 -19.66 -7.77 -8.71
CA ASN A 198 -20.95 -8.41 -8.91
C ASN A 198 -21.46 -9.27 -7.73
N GLN A 199 -20.96 -9.03 -6.52
CA GLN A 199 -21.39 -9.68 -5.27
C GLN A 199 -22.48 -8.85 -4.59
N LYS A 200 -23.66 -8.80 -5.22
CA LYS A 200 -24.74 -7.86 -4.89
C LYS A 200 -25.30 -8.02 -3.47
N ASP A 201 -25.44 -9.26 -3.01
CA ASP A 201 -25.95 -9.53 -1.65
C ASP A 201 -24.98 -9.01 -0.57
N SER A 202 -23.67 -9.25 -0.77
CA SER A 202 -22.65 -8.71 0.11
C SER A 202 -22.66 -7.18 0.09
N ALA A 203 -22.74 -6.57 -1.08
CA ALA A 203 -22.79 -5.12 -1.23
C ALA A 203 -23.98 -4.51 -0.46
N GLU A 204 -25.17 -5.10 -0.57
CA GLU A 204 -26.36 -4.64 0.15
C GLU A 204 -26.16 -4.71 1.67
N ILE A 205 -25.62 -5.84 2.17
CA ILE A 205 -25.34 -6.02 3.61
C ILE A 205 -24.38 -4.94 4.12
N TYR A 206 -23.31 -4.69 3.39
CA TYR A 206 -22.30 -3.71 3.79
C TYR A 206 -22.80 -2.27 3.69
N TYR A 207 -23.58 -1.91 2.66
CA TYR A 207 -24.25 -0.61 2.58
C TYR A 207 -25.19 -0.37 3.75
N ARG A 208 -26.02 -1.35 4.11
CA ARG A 208 -26.94 -1.26 5.26
C ARG A 208 -26.17 -1.09 6.57
N LYS A 209 -25.12 -1.88 6.80
CA LYS A 209 -24.26 -1.75 7.98
C LYS A 209 -23.63 -0.36 8.07
N ALA A 210 -23.10 0.16 6.95
CA ALA A 210 -22.50 1.47 6.87
C ALA A 210 -23.48 2.59 7.20
N TYR A 211 -24.68 2.54 6.58
CA TYR A 211 -25.73 3.53 6.79
C TYR A 211 -26.21 3.53 8.24
N THR A 212 -26.49 2.36 8.81
CA THR A 212 -26.95 2.22 10.20
C THR A 212 -25.90 2.73 11.18
N LEU A 213 -24.62 2.31 11.01
CA LEU A 213 -23.53 2.75 11.88
C LEU A 213 -23.36 4.26 11.85
N MET A 214 -23.39 4.88 10.66
CA MET A 214 -23.25 6.32 10.50
C MET A 214 -24.43 7.07 11.13
N LYS A 215 -25.65 6.59 10.90
CA LYS A 215 -26.88 7.17 11.44
C LYS A 215 -26.91 7.14 12.96
N GLU A 216 -26.59 6.00 13.57
CA GLU A 216 -26.77 5.78 15.01
C GLU A 216 -25.60 6.34 15.84
N LYS A 217 -24.36 6.22 15.34
CA LYS A 217 -23.15 6.57 16.10
C LYS A 217 -22.55 7.91 15.75
N VAL A 218 -22.95 8.52 14.61
CA VAL A 218 -22.37 9.79 14.17
C VAL A 218 -23.44 10.84 13.91
N SER A 219 -24.20 10.72 12.83
CA SER A 219 -25.23 11.71 12.46
C SER A 219 -26.08 11.23 11.28
N LEU A 220 -27.38 11.49 11.35
CA LEU A 220 -28.31 11.24 10.25
C LEU A 220 -27.93 12.03 8.98
N VAL A 221 -27.54 13.28 9.12
CA VAL A 221 -27.11 14.14 7.99
C VAL A 221 -25.88 13.53 7.29
N LYS A 222 -24.90 13.02 8.06
CA LYS A 222 -23.74 12.36 7.49
C LYS A 222 -24.08 10.99 6.86
N ALA A 223 -25.09 10.29 7.40
CA ALA A 223 -25.58 9.05 6.82
C ALA A 223 -26.24 9.25 5.45
N CYS A 224 -26.73 10.45 5.15
CA CYS A 224 -27.34 10.75 3.86
C CYS A 224 -26.41 10.47 2.68
N SER A 225 -25.10 10.72 2.81
CA SER A 225 -24.15 10.44 1.74
C SER A 225 -24.04 8.94 1.41
N ILE A 226 -24.13 8.09 2.43
CA ILE A 226 -24.17 6.62 2.25
C ILE A 226 -25.53 6.19 1.70
N GLY A 227 -26.60 6.83 2.17
CA GLY A 227 -27.96 6.60 1.68
C GLY A 227 -28.12 6.93 0.20
N ASP A 228 -27.51 8.01 -0.27
CA ASP A 228 -27.48 8.36 -1.70
C ASP A 228 -26.84 7.27 -2.56
N GLU A 229 -25.71 6.73 -2.12
CA GLU A 229 -25.03 5.66 -2.82
C GLU A 229 -25.85 4.35 -2.78
N MET A 230 -26.45 4.05 -1.64
CA MET A 230 -27.34 2.91 -1.49
C MET A 230 -28.58 3.02 -2.41
N ALA A 231 -29.11 4.24 -2.60
CA ALA A 231 -30.17 4.48 -3.58
C ALA A 231 -29.70 4.22 -5.02
N GLY A 232 -28.49 4.68 -5.35
CA GLY A 232 -27.85 4.38 -6.64
C GLY A 232 -27.64 2.88 -6.85
N PHE A 233 -27.17 2.18 -5.82
CA PHE A 233 -27.03 0.73 -5.83
C PHE A 233 -28.39 0.02 -6.10
N TYR A 234 -29.46 0.38 -5.40
CA TYR A 234 -30.78 -0.20 -5.64
C TYR A 234 -31.31 0.09 -7.04
N TYR A 235 -31.09 1.31 -7.56
CA TYR A 235 -31.44 1.63 -8.94
C TYR A 235 -30.75 0.70 -9.93
N ASN A 236 -29.44 0.48 -9.77
CA ASN A 236 -28.66 -0.39 -10.63
C ASN A 236 -29.07 -1.88 -10.53
N GLN A 237 -29.70 -2.28 -9.41
CA GLN A 237 -30.29 -3.61 -9.22
C GLN A 237 -31.72 -3.72 -9.80
N GLY A 238 -32.25 -2.69 -10.43
CA GLY A 238 -33.64 -2.65 -10.89
C GLY A 238 -34.69 -2.49 -9.78
N LYS A 239 -34.26 -2.31 -8.51
CA LYS A 239 -35.13 -2.06 -7.36
C LYS A 239 -35.54 -0.58 -7.32
N THR A 240 -36.21 -0.12 -8.39
CA THR A 240 -36.49 1.30 -8.66
C THR A 240 -37.30 1.99 -7.56
N ASP A 241 -38.29 1.28 -6.97
CA ASP A 241 -39.11 1.84 -5.89
C ASP A 241 -38.28 2.06 -4.61
N SER A 242 -37.42 1.09 -4.26
CA SER A 242 -36.52 1.23 -3.12
C SER A 242 -35.52 2.37 -3.34
N ALA A 243 -34.99 2.51 -4.55
CA ALA A 243 -34.09 3.60 -4.91
C ALA A 243 -34.76 4.97 -4.73
N GLU A 244 -36.01 5.13 -5.19
CA GLU A 244 -36.77 6.36 -5.05
C GLU A 244 -37.05 6.70 -3.59
N ILE A 245 -37.53 5.72 -2.79
CA ILE A 245 -37.84 5.91 -1.38
C ILE A 245 -36.62 6.43 -0.63
N ILE A 246 -35.48 5.75 -0.81
CA ILE A 246 -34.24 6.14 -0.13
C ILE A 246 -33.73 7.50 -0.61
N ALA A 247 -33.69 7.74 -1.92
CA ALA A 247 -33.22 9.01 -2.45
C ALA A 247 -34.09 10.19 -1.95
N LYS A 248 -35.41 10.03 -1.86
CA LYS A 248 -36.30 11.04 -1.29
C LYS A 248 -36.09 11.23 0.21
N GLN A 249 -35.91 10.15 0.99
CA GLN A 249 -35.63 10.25 2.42
C GLN A 249 -34.32 11.01 2.67
N VAL A 250 -33.28 10.67 1.92
CA VAL A 250 -31.97 11.33 2.03
C VAL A 250 -32.08 12.79 1.62
N GLN A 251 -32.76 13.09 0.51
CA GLN A 251 -32.96 14.45 0.02
C GLN A 251 -33.71 15.35 1.01
N ALA A 252 -34.65 14.79 1.80
CA ALA A 252 -35.38 15.53 2.83
C ALA A 252 -34.46 16.08 3.93
N HIS A 253 -33.29 15.46 4.16
CA HIS A 253 -32.35 15.86 5.20
C HIS A 253 -31.11 16.55 4.67
N HIS A 254 -30.65 16.20 3.48
CA HIS A 254 -29.43 16.76 2.86
C HIS A 254 -29.43 16.56 1.35
N PRO A 255 -30.08 17.47 0.57
CA PRO A 255 -30.10 17.39 -0.88
C PRO A 255 -28.70 17.34 -1.48
N SER A 256 -28.43 16.38 -2.35
CA SER A 256 -27.12 16.19 -2.98
C SER A 256 -27.24 16.02 -4.50
N SER A 257 -26.14 16.25 -5.21
CA SER A 257 -26.06 15.97 -6.66
C SER A 257 -26.35 14.50 -6.98
N LEU A 258 -25.99 13.59 -6.06
CA LEU A 258 -26.20 12.16 -6.26
C LEU A 258 -27.67 11.76 -6.06
N SER A 259 -28.36 12.30 -5.03
CA SER A 259 -29.79 12.09 -4.85
C SER A 259 -30.60 12.62 -6.02
N HIS A 260 -30.24 13.81 -6.53
CA HIS A 260 -30.87 14.36 -7.73
C HIS A 260 -30.64 13.43 -8.95
N LEU A 261 -29.42 12.91 -9.14
CA LEU A 261 -29.12 12.01 -10.24
C LEU A 261 -29.94 10.72 -10.16
N VAL A 262 -30.04 10.10 -8.97
CA VAL A 262 -30.83 8.88 -8.78
C VAL A 262 -32.30 9.14 -9.09
N LEU A 263 -32.89 10.22 -8.58
CA LEU A 263 -34.28 10.60 -8.88
C LEU A 263 -34.47 10.88 -10.37
N GLY A 264 -33.52 11.59 -11.00
CA GLY A 264 -33.53 11.83 -12.43
C GLY A 264 -33.55 10.53 -13.25
N LYS A 265 -32.72 9.54 -12.87
CA LYS A 265 -32.69 8.21 -13.49
C LYS A 265 -34.00 7.45 -13.30
N VAL A 266 -34.55 7.46 -12.06
CA VAL A 266 -35.82 6.79 -11.75
C VAL A 266 -36.97 7.36 -12.57
N TYR A 267 -37.10 8.70 -12.65
CA TYR A 267 -38.16 9.33 -13.43
C TYR A 267 -37.94 9.16 -14.94
N TYR A 268 -36.70 9.15 -15.43
CA TYR A 268 -36.41 8.82 -16.82
C TYR A 268 -36.86 7.39 -17.17
N GLN A 269 -36.58 6.41 -16.32
CA GLN A 269 -37.00 5.03 -16.53
C GLN A 269 -38.54 4.88 -16.57
N ARG A 270 -39.24 5.69 -15.77
CA ARG A 270 -40.71 5.76 -15.78
C ARG A 270 -41.30 6.62 -16.89
N GLN A 271 -40.46 7.13 -17.78
CA GLN A 271 -40.85 8.03 -18.89
C GLN A 271 -41.45 9.37 -18.44
N MET A 272 -41.22 9.75 -17.18
CA MET A 272 -41.63 11.06 -16.63
C MET A 272 -40.55 12.10 -16.96
N PHE A 273 -40.42 12.44 -18.26
CA PHE A 273 -39.29 13.21 -18.79
C PHE A 273 -39.17 14.62 -18.20
N ASP A 274 -40.28 15.29 -17.92
CA ASP A 274 -40.26 16.62 -17.32
C ASP A 274 -39.72 16.58 -15.90
N SER A 275 -40.17 15.63 -15.07
CA SER A 275 -39.67 15.43 -13.73
C SER A 275 -38.19 15.01 -13.74
N ALA A 276 -37.80 14.11 -14.66
CA ALA A 276 -36.42 13.71 -14.84
C ALA A 276 -35.52 14.91 -15.18
N SER A 277 -35.94 15.73 -16.14
CA SER A 277 -35.20 16.92 -16.55
C SER A 277 -34.98 17.91 -15.40
N VAL A 278 -35.99 18.16 -14.57
CA VAL A 278 -35.88 19.03 -13.40
C VAL A 278 -34.78 18.59 -12.43
N TYR A 279 -34.73 17.29 -12.13
CA TYR A 279 -33.69 16.74 -11.25
C TYR A 279 -32.31 16.74 -11.91
N LEU A 280 -32.22 16.39 -13.19
CA LEU A 280 -30.95 16.34 -13.94
C LEU A 280 -30.35 17.75 -14.15
N GLN A 281 -31.18 18.76 -14.35
CA GLN A 281 -30.74 20.18 -14.39
C GLN A 281 -30.06 20.60 -13.08
N LYS A 282 -30.56 20.14 -11.91
CA LYS A 282 -29.92 20.40 -10.61
C LYS A 282 -28.56 19.69 -10.52
N VAL A 283 -28.37 18.54 -11.18
CA VAL A 283 -27.07 17.85 -11.25
C VAL A 283 -26.05 18.66 -12.04
N ILE A 284 -26.43 19.14 -13.23
CA ILE A 284 -25.49 19.84 -14.11
C ILE A 284 -25.13 21.24 -13.61
N SER A 285 -26.01 21.90 -12.84
CA SER A 285 -25.71 23.17 -12.17
C SER A 285 -24.76 23.03 -10.98
N GLY A 286 -24.57 21.83 -10.43
CA GLY A 286 -23.61 21.54 -9.36
C GLY A 286 -22.16 21.50 -9.84
N ASN A 287 -21.21 21.20 -8.95
CA ASN A 287 -19.78 21.22 -9.26
C ASN A 287 -19.16 19.85 -9.58
N GLY A 288 -19.88 18.73 -9.41
CA GLY A 288 -19.34 17.37 -9.56
C GLY A 288 -19.28 16.88 -11.00
N ILE A 289 -18.08 16.73 -11.59
CA ILE A 289 -17.89 16.29 -12.98
C ILE A 289 -18.38 14.87 -13.23
N TYR A 290 -18.27 13.97 -12.25
CA TYR A 290 -18.67 12.56 -12.37
C TYR A 290 -20.16 12.39 -12.64
N ASN A 291 -21.01 13.13 -11.91
CA ASN A 291 -22.46 13.05 -12.05
C ASN A 291 -22.94 13.77 -13.30
N LYS A 292 -22.22 14.82 -13.74
CA LYS A 292 -22.58 15.62 -14.92
C LYS A 292 -22.55 14.81 -16.21
N SER A 293 -21.55 13.95 -16.42
CA SER A 293 -21.47 13.13 -17.63
C SER A 293 -22.71 12.25 -17.79
N THR A 294 -23.12 11.59 -16.70
CA THR A 294 -24.34 10.77 -16.69
C THR A 294 -25.60 11.62 -16.88
N ALA A 295 -25.68 12.79 -16.24
CA ALA A 295 -26.83 13.67 -16.38
C ALA A 295 -26.95 14.21 -17.81
N PHE A 296 -25.84 14.61 -18.44
CA PHE A 296 -25.82 15.03 -19.85
C PHE A 296 -26.24 13.92 -20.79
N SER A 297 -25.78 12.68 -20.56
CA SER A 297 -26.19 11.53 -21.36
C SER A 297 -27.70 11.30 -21.32
N ILE A 298 -28.31 11.37 -20.11
CA ILE A 298 -29.76 11.18 -19.96
C ILE A 298 -30.54 12.38 -20.54
N LEU A 299 -30.08 13.61 -20.35
CA LEU A 299 -30.70 14.79 -20.94
C LEU A 299 -30.66 14.74 -22.47
N ALA A 300 -29.54 14.29 -23.05
CA ALA A 300 -29.44 14.05 -24.50
C ALA A 300 -30.49 13.04 -24.96
N ALA A 301 -30.65 11.91 -24.27
CA ALA A 301 -31.63 10.90 -24.57
C ALA A 301 -33.09 11.40 -24.43
N ILE A 302 -33.37 12.23 -23.41
CA ILE A 302 -34.68 12.90 -23.23
C ILE A 302 -34.96 13.84 -24.41
N SER A 303 -34.00 14.69 -24.76
CA SER A 303 -34.13 15.66 -25.85
C SER A 303 -34.33 14.97 -27.19
N GLU A 304 -33.66 13.84 -27.45
CA GLU A 304 -33.85 13.01 -28.62
C GLU A 304 -35.28 12.46 -28.68
N LYS A 305 -35.78 11.86 -27.58
CA LYS A 305 -37.17 11.36 -27.48
C LYS A 305 -38.22 12.45 -27.71
N GLN A 306 -37.90 13.67 -27.26
CA GLN A 306 -38.74 14.86 -27.47
C GLN A 306 -38.53 15.50 -28.86
N LYS A 307 -37.66 14.91 -29.73
CA LYS A 307 -37.30 15.42 -31.06
C LYS A 307 -36.62 16.80 -31.03
N LYS A 308 -36.02 17.20 -29.93
CA LYS A 308 -35.23 18.43 -29.74
C LYS A 308 -33.76 18.16 -30.10
N TYR A 309 -33.50 17.90 -31.38
CA TYR A 309 -32.19 17.45 -31.86
C TYR A 309 -31.03 18.41 -31.59
N PRO A 310 -31.17 19.74 -31.69
CA PRO A 310 -30.10 20.66 -31.32
C PRO A 310 -29.67 20.54 -29.83
N GLU A 311 -30.64 20.41 -28.92
CA GLU A 311 -30.39 20.21 -27.50
C GLU A 311 -29.75 18.84 -27.22
N ALA A 312 -30.23 17.79 -27.92
CA ALA A 312 -29.67 16.47 -27.80
C ALA A 312 -28.19 16.46 -28.21
N TYR A 313 -27.83 17.11 -29.33
CA TYR A 313 -26.46 17.25 -29.79
C TYR A 313 -25.60 18.03 -28.79
N LEU A 314 -26.09 19.15 -28.23
CA LEU A 314 -25.40 19.92 -27.23
C LEU A 314 -25.07 19.08 -26.00
N TYR A 315 -26.06 18.37 -25.43
CA TYR A 315 -25.85 17.53 -24.25
C TYR A 315 -24.92 16.36 -24.54
N ALA A 316 -24.97 15.75 -25.73
CA ALA A 316 -24.05 14.70 -26.13
C ALA A 316 -22.60 15.21 -26.22
N SER A 317 -22.38 16.39 -26.79
CA SER A 317 -21.06 17.03 -26.84
C SER A 317 -20.52 17.36 -25.44
N LEU A 318 -21.35 17.89 -24.53
CA LEU A 318 -20.97 18.14 -23.14
C LEU A 318 -20.65 16.85 -22.38
N CYS A 319 -21.35 15.75 -22.71
CA CYS A 319 -21.06 14.43 -22.15
C CYS A 319 -19.65 13.96 -22.53
N ILE A 320 -19.28 14.06 -23.84
CA ILE A 320 -17.96 13.67 -24.34
C ILE A 320 -16.86 14.49 -23.64
N ASN A 321 -17.00 15.80 -23.57
CA ASN A 321 -16.02 16.67 -22.90
C ASN A 321 -15.85 16.31 -21.41
N ALA A 322 -16.94 15.94 -20.73
CA ALA A 322 -16.88 15.49 -19.35
C ALA A 322 -16.13 14.15 -19.22
N PHE A 323 -16.32 13.23 -20.17
CA PHE A 323 -15.59 11.95 -20.20
C PHE A 323 -14.10 12.15 -20.44
N ASP A 324 -13.71 12.99 -21.38
CA ASP A 324 -12.30 13.28 -21.67
C ASP A 324 -11.60 13.86 -20.44
N SER A 325 -12.27 14.77 -19.74
CA SER A 325 -11.74 15.35 -18.50
C SER A 325 -11.55 14.29 -17.41
N LEU A 326 -12.48 13.33 -17.30
CA LEU A 326 -12.36 12.20 -16.35
C LEU A 326 -11.18 11.29 -16.69
N PHE A 327 -11.01 10.98 -17.97
CA PHE A 327 -9.92 10.12 -18.42
C PHE A 327 -8.54 10.69 -18.09
N GLN A 328 -8.35 12.01 -18.27
CA GLN A 328 -7.10 12.69 -17.91
C GLN A 328 -6.79 12.63 -16.38
N ILE A 329 -7.82 12.55 -15.56
CA ILE A 329 -7.65 12.50 -14.10
C ILE A 329 -7.19 11.11 -13.65
N THR A 330 -7.58 10.04 -14.36
CA THR A 330 -7.42 8.67 -13.86
C THR A 330 -6.03 8.07 -14.07
N LYS A 331 -5.35 8.31 -15.16
CA LYS A 331 -3.97 7.82 -15.46
C LYS A 331 -3.61 6.46 -14.84
N THR A 332 -4.48 5.47 -15.03
CA THR A 332 -4.41 4.16 -14.37
C THR A 332 -3.06 3.45 -14.52
N GLU A 333 -2.44 3.56 -15.69
CA GLU A 333 -1.14 2.92 -15.97
C GLU A 333 -0.01 3.48 -15.11
N GLU A 334 0.00 4.79 -14.86
CA GLU A 334 1.02 5.43 -14.04
C GLU A 334 0.89 5.02 -12.57
N VAL A 335 -0.35 4.89 -12.07
CA VAL A 335 -0.59 4.38 -10.70
C VAL A 335 -0.13 2.93 -10.57
N ASN A 336 -0.45 2.07 -11.53
CA ASN A 336 0.03 0.69 -11.56
C ASN A 336 1.55 0.62 -11.57
N LYS A 337 2.20 1.49 -12.34
CA LYS A 337 3.67 1.57 -12.40
C LYS A 337 4.26 1.98 -11.05
N ILE A 338 3.73 3.02 -10.41
CA ILE A 338 4.21 3.48 -9.09
C ILE A 338 4.02 2.41 -8.03
N HIS A 339 2.87 1.75 -8.00
CA HIS A 339 2.61 0.64 -7.09
C HIS A 339 3.59 -0.53 -7.29
N SER A 340 3.84 -0.90 -8.54
CA SER A 340 4.81 -1.95 -8.88
C SER A 340 6.23 -1.57 -8.48
N LEU A 341 6.65 -0.33 -8.74
CA LEU A 341 7.96 0.19 -8.35
C LEU A 341 8.12 0.27 -6.83
N TYR A 342 7.07 0.67 -6.12
CA TYR A 342 7.07 0.72 -4.66
C TYR A 342 7.21 -0.68 -4.05
N ASN A 343 6.42 -1.64 -4.52
CA ASN A 343 6.50 -3.03 -4.07
C ASN A 343 7.87 -3.64 -4.38
N TYR A 344 8.44 -3.30 -5.55
CA TYR A 344 9.80 -3.69 -5.89
C TYR A 344 10.84 -3.09 -4.93
N ASN A 345 10.76 -1.78 -4.64
CA ASN A 345 11.68 -1.12 -3.71
C ASN A 345 11.55 -1.67 -2.29
N LEU A 346 10.34 -2.00 -1.84
CA LEU A 346 10.12 -2.67 -0.55
C LEU A 346 10.74 -4.06 -0.53
N SER A 347 10.52 -4.83 -1.59
CA SER A 347 11.11 -6.17 -1.74
C SER A 347 12.64 -6.11 -1.78
N GLU A 348 13.19 -5.12 -2.48
CA GLU A 348 14.63 -4.88 -2.55
C GLU A 348 15.21 -4.46 -1.19
N GLN A 349 14.54 -3.55 -0.46
CA GLN A 349 14.94 -3.15 0.91
C GLN A 349 14.85 -4.32 1.88
N GLU A 350 13.82 -5.16 1.75
CA GLU A 350 13.67 -6.35 2.58
C GLU A 350 14.73 -7.39 2.24
N ASN A 351 15.05 -7.56 0.96
CA ASN A 351 16.17 -8.39 0.50
C ASN A 351 17.52 -7.88 1.01
N GLN A 352 17.79 -6.56 0.92
CA GLN A 352 19.00 -5.96 1.46
C GLN A 352 19.07 -6.09 2.99
N ARG A 353 17.93 -5.94 3.68
CA ARG A 353 17.83 -6.16 5.14
C ARG A 353 18.04 -7.62 5.51
N LEU A 354 17.52 -8.55 4.71
CA LEU A 354 17.74 -9.98 4.88
C LEU A 354 19.19 -10.36 4.56
N GLN A 355 19.77 -9.77 3.51
CA GLN A 355 21.19 -9.94 3.19
C GLN A 355 22.08 -9.38 4.30
N SER A 356 21.80 -8.17 4.80
CA SER A 356 22.58 -7.60 5.92
C SER A 356 22.42 -8.38 7.22
N LYS A 357 21.23 -8.95 7.50
CA LYS A 357 21.04 -9.89 8.61
C LYS A 357 21.81 -11.19 8.38
N THR A 358 21.80 -11.70 7.15
CA THR A 358 22.52 -12.92 6.77
C THR A 358 24.04 -12.68 6.83
N GLU A 359 24.52 -11.50 6.42
CA GLU A 359 25.92 -11.11 6.56
C GLU A 359 26.34 -10.91 8.03
N ARG A 360 25.49 -10.29 8.84
CA ARG A 360 25.73 -10.22 10.29
C ARG A 360 25.71 -11.60 10.94
N GLN A 361 24.80 -12.48 10.52
CA GLN A 361 24.79 -13.86 10.99
C GLN A 361 26.02 -14.64 10.50
N LYS A 362 26.47 -14.41 9.26
CA LYS A 362 27.73 -14.92 8.75
C LYS A 362 28.92 -14.35 9.52
N LEU A 363 28.93 -13.07 9.83
CA LEU A 363 29.98 -12.43 10.62
C LEU A 363 30.01 -12.97 12.05
N LEU A 364 28.85 -13.15 12.68
CA LEU A 364 28.71 -13.80 13.99
C LEU A 364 29.10 -15.29 13.92
N LEU A 365 28.75 -15.97 12.83
CA LEU A 365 29.18 -17.34 12.58
C LEU A 365 30.69 -17.41 12.35
N PHE A 366 31.27 -16.44 11.62
CA PHE A 366 32.72 -16.29 11.46
C PHE A 366 33.42 -15.97 12.78
N GLN A 367 32.85 -15.12 13.63
CA GLN A 367 33.38 -14.84 14.96
C GLN A 367 33.27 -16.04 15.89
N LEU A 368 32.14 -16.77 15.86
CA LEU A 368 31.96 -18.03 16.58
C LEU A 368 32.87 -19.13 16.02
N LEU A 369 33.04 -19.21 14.70
CA LEU A 369 33.98 -20.12 14.06
C LEU A 369 35.43 -19.74 14.35
N PHE A 370 35.76 -18.47 14.48
CA PHE A 370 37.09 -18.01 14.88
C PHE A 370 37.38 -18.35 16.36
N VAL A 371 36.40 -18.13 17.25
CA VAL A 371 36.50 -18.55 18.65
C VAL A 371 36.51 -20.08 18.77
N ALA A 372 35.68 -20.78 17.99
CA ALA A 372 35.68 -22.23 17.91
C ALA A 372 36.97 -22.76 17.29
N SER A 373 37.56 -22.05 16.29
CA SER A 373 38.86 -22.47 15.70
C SER A 373 40.02 -22.24 16.67
N LEU A 374 39.95 -21.21 17.54
CA LEU A 374 40.90 -21.03 18.65
C LEU A 374 40.73 -22.12 19.71
N LEU A 375 39.49 -22.47 20.08
CA LEU A 375 39.21 -23.61 20.96
C LEU A 375 39.53 -24.94 20.32
N ILE A 376 39.25 -25.12 19.00
CA ILE A 376 39.62 -26.26 18.20
C ILE A 376 41.14 -26.30 17.99
N GLY A 377 41.83 -25.15 17.88
CA GLY A 377 43.30 -25.07 17.86
C GLY A 377 43.91 -25.64 19.14
N ILE A 378 43.29 -25.38 20.28
CA ILE A 378 43.65 -25.97 21.56
C ILE A 378 43.29 -27.48 21.61
N VAL A 379 42.11 -27.84 21.05
CA VAL A 379 41.66 -29.25 20.96
C VAL A 379 42.40 -30.02 19.85
N ILE A 380 42.77 -29.35 18.73
CA ILE A 380 43.56 -29.96 17.64
C ILE A 380 45.00 -30.23 18.06
N TYR A 381 45.57 -29.46 18.93
CA TYR A 381 46.84 -29.80 19.58
C TYR A 381 46.70 -31.11 20.39
N LEU A 382 45.51 -31.37 20.92
CA LEU A 382 45.16 -32.59 21.66
C LEU A 382 44.64 -33.75 20.76
N LEU A 383 44.10 -33.43 19.57
CA LEU A 383 43.39 -34.38 18.71
C LEU A 383 44.03 -34.58 17.32
N HIS A 384 45.34 -34.38 17.17
CA HIS A 384 46.09 -34.49 15.89
C HIS A 384 45.87 -35.82 15.14
N ARG A 385 45.33 -36.85 15.80
CA ARG A 385 45.04 -38.15 15.20
C ARG A 385 43.65 -38.33 14.57
N LEU A 386 42.74 -37.34 14.72
CA LEU A 386 41.36 -37.42 14.17
C LEU A 386 41.14 -36.59 12.88
N ARG A 387 42.18 -35.98 12.38
CA ARG A 387 42.11 -34.92 11.36
C ARG A 387 41.78 -35.37 9.94
N GLU A 388 42.14 -36.58 9.54
CA GLU A 388 42.02 -36.98 8.12
C GLU A 388 40.59 -37.34 7.66
N ARG A 389 39.74 -37.78 8.57
CA ARG A 389 38.36 -38.15 8.20
C ARG A 389 37.41 -36.95 8.06
N ARG A 390 37.65 -35.86 8.78
CA ARG A 390 36.73 -34.69 8.74
C ARG A 390 36.97 -33.73 7.55
N ARG A 391 38.17 -33.70 6.97
CA ARG A 391 38.51 -32.81 5.86
C ARG A 391 37.67 -33.03 4.59
N LYS A 392 37.26 -34.27 4.31
CA LYS A 392 36.48 -34.60 3.11
C LYS A 392 35.04 -34.09 3.13
N TYR A 393 34.46 -33.88 4.31
CA TYR A 393 33.06 -33.46 4.45
C TYR A 393 32.87 -31.97 4.21
N THR A 394 33.75 -31.12 4.74
CA THR A 394 33.61 -29.68 4.67
C THR A 394 33.72 -29.10 3.24
N ILE A 395 34.53 -29.77 2.41
CA ILE A 395 34.73 -29.33 1.01
C ILE A 395 33.48 -29.61 0.15
N ARG A 396 32.77 -30.71 0.41
CA ARG A 396 31.54 -31.05 -0.32
C ARG A 396 30.39 -30.12 -0.03
N GLU A 397 30.27 -29.66 1.22
CA GLU A 397 29.21 -28.75 1.66
C GLU A 397 29.38 -27.33 1.07
N GLN A 398 30.63 -26.88 0.96
CA GLN A 398 30.94 -25.59 0.33
C GLN A 398 30.66 -25.58 -1.19
N GLN A 399 30.91 -26.69 -1.87
CA GLN A 399 30.61 -26.83 -3.30
C GLN A 399 29.11 -26.85 -3.58
N LEU A 400 28.31 -27.48 -2.72
CA LEU A 400 26.84 -27.47 -2.83
C LEU A 400 26.25 -26.10 -2.58
N GLN A 401 26.74 -25.38 -1.57
CA GLN A 401 26.28 -24.01 -1.28
C GLN A 401 26.61 -23.01 -2.40
N GLN A 402 27.75 -23.16 -3.06
CA GLN A 402 28.11 -22.33 -4.22
C GLN A 402 27.17 -22.53 -5.41
N ILE A 403 26.74 -23.77 -5.69
CA ILE A 403 25.80 -24.06 -6.79
C ILE A 403 24.43 -23.42 -6.54
N PHE A 404 23.93 -23.41 -5.30
CA PHE A 404 22.67 -22.77 -4.96
C PHE A 404 22.75 -21.22 -5.03
N ALA A 405 23.85 -20.62 -4.55
CA ALA A 405 24.06 -19.18 -4.60
C ALA A 405 24.19 -18.64 -6.05
N GLU A 406 24.80 -19.39 -6.96
CA GLU A 406 24.88 -19.04 -8.38
C GLU A 406 23.51 -19.05 -9.08
N GLN A 407 22.65 -20.01 -8.79
CA GLN A 407 21.29 -20.06 -9.36
C GLN A 407 20.42 -18.89 -8.88
N GLU A 408 20.55 -18.49 -7.64
CA GLU A 408 19.82 -17.37 -7.06
C GLU A 408 20.28 -16.01 -7.64
N ALA A 409 21.57 -15.84 -7.83
CA ALA A 409 22.15 -14.66 -8.46
C ALA A 409 21.73 -14.52 -9.95
N GLN A 410 21.59 -15.63 -10.67
CA GLN A 410 21.23 -15.63 -12.09
C GLN A 410 19.77 -15.23 -12.32
N SER A 411 18.85 -15.68 -11.44
CA SER A 411 17.43 -15.28 -11.51
C SER A 411 17.23 -13.81 -11.16
N SER A 412 17.98 -13.29 -10.19
CA SER A 412 17.93 -11.87 -9.78
C SER A 412 18.44 -10.92 -10.88
N ARG A 413 19.51 -11.32 -11.60
CA ARG A 413 19.99 -10.56 -12.77
C ARG A 413 18.94 -10.45 -13.88
N ARG A 414 18.25 -11.53 -14.22
CA ARG A 414 17.20 -11.54 -15.25
C ARG A 414 16.05 -10.60 -14.93
N ILE A 415 15.66 -10.51 -13.66
CA ILE A 415 14.61 -9.59 -13.22
C ILE A 415 15.05 -8.13 -13.41
N LEU A 416 16.27 -7.79 -13.01
CA LEU A 416 16.83 -6.45 -13.14
C LEU A 416 16.94 -5.99 -14.61
N GLU A 417 17.42 -6.87 -15.48
CA GLU A 417 17.53 -6.59 -16.92
C GLU A 417 16.15 -6.34 -17.55
N ASN A 418 15.13 -7.14 -17.19
CA ASN A 418 13.78 -6.95 -17.66
C ASN A 418 13.17 -5.63 -17.16
N GLU A 419 13.48 -5.19 -15.95
CA GLU A 419 12.97 -3.93 -15.38
C GLU A 419 13.60 -2.70 -16.02
N GLN A 420 14.89 -2.75 -16.35
CA GLN A 420 15.54 -1.70 -17.13
C GLN A 420 14.90 -1.57 -18.53
N GLN A 421 14.56 -2.69 -19.17
CA GLN A 421 13.85 -2.68 -20.44
C GLN A 421 12.43 -2.10 -20.32
N ILE A 422 11.70 -2.41 -19.24
CA ILE A 422 10.38 -1.85 -18.97
C ILE A 422 10.44 -0.33 -18.80
N THR A 423 11.44 0.18 -18.10
CA THR A 423 11.64 1.63 -17.92
C THR A 423 11.85 2.34 -19.26
N LEU A 424 12.74 1.80 -20.09
CA LEU A 424 13.02 2.34 -21.41
C LEU A 424 11.79 2.31 -22.35
N LEU A 425 11.05 1.20 -22.33
CA LEU A 425 9.80 1.05 -23.08
C LEU A 425 8.73 2.05 -22.64
N ASN A 426 8.66 2.37 -21.35
CA ASN A 426 7.73 3.36 -20.82
C ASN A 426 8.08 4.80 -21.23
N GLU A 427 9.38 5.15 -21.31
CA GLU A 427 9.84 6.43 -21.86
C GLU A 427 9.48 6.56 -23.35
N GLN A 428 9.68 5.48 -24.11
CA GLN A 428 9.28 5.42 -25.52
C GLN A 428 7.77 5.48 -25.71
N LEU A 429 6.99 4.92 -24.78
CA LEU A 429 5.54 4.96 -24.76
C LEU A 429 5.03 6.39 -24.53
N GLN A 430 5.66 7.15 -23.62
CA GLN A 430 5.35 8.57 -23.43
C GLN A 430 5.66 9.41 -24.68
N SER A 431 6.78 9.15 -25.36
CA SER A 431 7.09 9.87 -26.59
C SER A 431 6.13 9.54 -27.75
N ALA A 432 5.71 8.28 -27.87
CA ALA A 432 4.72 7.86 -28.86
C ALA A 432 3.32 8.46 -28.61
N MET A 433 2.94 8.71 -27.36
CA MET A 433 1.74 9.45 -27.00
C MET A 433 1.78 10.91 -27.45
N LEU A 434 2.93 11.57 -27.31
CA LEU A 434 3.14 12.95 -27.76
C LEU A 434 3.10 13.06 -29.30
N GLU A 435 3.55 12.02 -30.01
CA GLU A 435 3.58 11.93 -31.47
C GLU A 435 2.21 11.51 -32.07
N ASN A 436 1.20 11.18 -31.22
CA ASN A 436 -0.14 10.70 -31.64
C ASN A 436 -0.11 9.42 -32.50
N ASP A 437 0.95 8.61 -32.37
CA ASP A 437 1.15 7.35 -33.08
C ASP A 437 0.53 6.17 -32.33
N THR A 438 -0.74 5.91 -32.61
CA THR A 438 -1.54 4.87 -31.93
C THR A 438 -1.01 3.45 -32.17
N PHE A 439 -0.38 3.18 -33.31
CA PHE A 439 0.16 1.86 -33.63
C PHE A 439 1.45 1.58 -32.85
N LYS A 440 2.36 2.54 -32.82
CA LYS A 440 3.63 2.46 -32.05
C LYS A 440 3.33 2.34 -30.55
N HIS A 441 2.32 3.08 -30.07
CA HIS A 441 1.86 3.00 -28.69
C HIS A 441 1.37 1.60 -28.32
N SER A 442 0.45 1.02 -29.11
CA SER A 442 -0.10 -0.33 -28.85
C SER A 442 0.97 -1.42 -28.89
N LEU A 443 1.98 -1.30 -29.76
CA LEU A 443 3.08 -2.25 -29.84
C LEU A 443 3.99 -2.18 -28.60
N LEU A 444 4.36 -0.98 -28.17
CA LEU A 444 5.21 -0.76 -26.97
C LEU A 444 4.48 -1.20 -25.69
N GLU A 445 3.19 -0.92 -25.58
CA GLU A 445 2.35 -1.38 -24.46
C GLU A 445 2.30 -2.92 -24.39
N ALA A 446 2.13 -3.60 -25.54
CA ALA A 446 2.16 -5.05 -25.60
C ALA A 446 3.51 -5.64 -25.17
N GLN A 447 4.63 -5.00 -25.54
CA GLN A 447 5.97 -5.42 -25.14
C GLN A 447 6.19 -5.23 -23.63
N THR A 448 5.79 -4.11 -23.06
CA THR A 448 5.87 -3.81 -21.62
C THR A 448 5.06 -4.83 -20.80
N LYS A 449 3.83 -5.12 -21.25
CA LYS A 449 2.95 -6.11 -20.63
C LYS A 449 3.53 -7.53 -20.69
N ARG A 450 4.17 -7.90 -21.81
CA ARG A 450 4.84 -9.20 -21.97
C ARG A 450 6.02 -9.34 -21.00
N LEU A 451 6.86 -8.31 -20.86
CA LEU A 451 8.00 -8.32 -19.92
C LEU A 451 7.52 -8.37 -18.46
N GLY A 452 6.47 -7.61 -18.12
CA GLY A 452 5.84 -7.67 -16.80
C GLY A 452 5.32 -9.08 -16.46
N ALA A 453 4.60 -9.71 -17.39
CA ALA A 453 4.12 -11.07 -17.23
C ALA A 453 5.27 -12.10 -17.09
N THR A 454 6.38 -11.90 -17.81
CA THR A 454 7.58 -12.75 -17.67
C THR A 454 8.20 -12.63 -16.28
N ASN A 455 8.28 -11.42 -15.72
CA ASN A 455 8.77 -11.21 -14.37
C ASN A 455 7.85 -11.85 -13.32
N GLU A 456 6.53 -11.78 -13.50
CA GLU A 456 5.57 -12.47 -12.64
C GLU A 456 5.70 -13.99 -12.71
N GLN A 457 5.93 -14.56 -13.89
CA GLN A 457 6.21 -16.00 -14.04
C GLN A 457 7.47 -16.43 -13.30
N ILE A 458 8.58 -15.67 -13.40
CA ILE A 458 9.83 -15.97 -12.69
C ILE A 458 9.61 -15.94 -11.19
N ARG A 459 8.85 -14.94 -10.68
CA ARG A 459 8.47 -14.85 -9.25
C ARG A 459 7.59 -16.02 -8.82
N ALA A 460 6.63 -16.42 -9.64
CA ALA A 460 5.74 -17.56 -9.36
C ALA A 460 6.50 -18.88 -9.25
N ILE A 461 7.45 -19.13 -10.18
CA ILE A 461 8.31 -20.34 -10.15
C ILE A 461 9.17 -20.35 -8.88
N ARG A 462 9.71 -19.22 -8.46
CA ARG A 462 10.51 -19.09 -7.23
C ARG A 462 9.68 -19.43 -5.99
N ASN A 463 8.48 -18.87 -5.88
CA ASN A 463 7.56 -19.15 -4.78
C ASN A 463 7.15 -20.64 -4.76
N GLU A 464 6.93 -21.23 -5.93
CA GLU A 464 6.62 -22.67 -6.04
C GLU A 464 7.78 -23.54 -5.55
N GLN A 465 9.02 -23.18 -5.86
CA GLN A 465 10.22 -23.89 -5.38
C GLN A 465 10.37 -23.80 -3.85
N GLU A 466 10.13 -22.62 -3.26
CA GLU A 466 10.11 -22.46 -1.80
C GLU A 466 9.04 -23.34 -1.13
N MET A 467 7.85 -23.36 -1.70
CA MET A 467 6.76 -24.21 -1.18
C MET A 467 7.08 -25.70 -1.27
N ARG A 468 7.71 -26.16 -2.35
CA ARG A 468 8.17 -27.54 -2.50
C ARG A 468 9.24 -27.91 -1.47
N LEU A 469 10.18 -26.99 -1.20
CA LEU A 469 11.22 -27.19 -0.18
C LEU A 469 10.61 -27.29 1.23
N LEU A 470 9.63 -26.45 1.54
CA LEU A 470 8.89 -26.52 2.79
C LEU A 470 8.14 -27.85 2.92
N ALA A 471 7.44 -28.28 1.87
CA ALA A 471 6.74 -29.56 1.87
C ALA A 471 7.69 -30.76 2.07
N PHE A 472 8.87 -30.72 1.44
CA PHE A 472 9.89 -31.75 1.64
C PHE A 472 10.41 -31.79 3.09
N ARG A 473 10.69 -30.62 3.70
CA ARG A 473 11.14 -30.55 5.10
C ARG A 473 10.11 -31.05 6.10
N HIS A 474 8.81 -31.01 5.76
CA HIS A 474 7.73 -31.53 6.59
C HIS A 474 7.34 -32.97 6.23
N SER A 475 8.01 -33.59 5.26
CA SER A 475 7.73 -34.98 4.89
C SER A 475 8.23 -35.95 5.97
N ASP A 476 7.49 -37.03 6.18
CA ASP A 476 7.85 -38.08 7.16
C ASP A 476 9.24 -38.63 6.92
N ILE A 477 9.65 -38.76 5.67
CA ILE A 477 10.98 -39.28 5.32
C ILE A 477 12.09 -38.32 5.69
N TYR A 478 11.93 -37.01 5.46
CA TYR A 478 12.90 -36.01 5.90
C TYR A 478 13.00 -35.98 7.43
N LEU A 479 11.88 -36.00 8.14
CA LEU A 479 11.84 -36.01 9.60
C LEU A 479 12.46 -37.29 10.18
N HIS A 480 12.26 -38.44 9.53
CA HIS A 480 12.86 -39.68 9.91
C HIS A 480 14.40 -39.61 9.88
N PHE A 481 14.97 -39.05 8.80
CA PHE A 481 16.42 -38.87 8.68
C PHE A 481 16.97 -37.78 9.57
N HIS A 482 16.21 -36.69 9.74
CA HIS A 482 16.62 -35.55 10.57
C HIS A 482 16.66 -35.90 12.07
N HIS A 483 15.78 -36.78 12.53
CA HIS A 483 15.69 -37.24 13.92
C HIS A 483 16.42 -38.59 14.16
N ALA A 484 17.00 -39.16 13.12
CA ALA A 484 17.77 -40.39 13.27
C ALA A 484 18.99 -40.16 14.18
N THR A 485 19.00 -40.80 15.33
CA THR A 485 20.15 -40.82 16.25
C THR A 485 21.10 -41.97 15.86
N GLN A 486 22.35 -41.97 16.37
CA GLN A 486 23.35 -43.01 16.09
C GLN A 486 22.90 -44.46 16.42
N SER A 487 21.77 -44.63 17.08
CA SER A 487 21.16 -45.89 17.47
C SER A 487 19.98 -46.34 16.58
N SER A 488 19.51 -45.50 15.65
CA SER A 488 18.45 -45.89 14.71
C SER A 488 19.05 -46.55 13.48
N GLU A 489 18.67 -47.81 13.22
CA GLU A 489 19.04 -48.52 12.00
C GLU A 489 18.29 -47.89 10.81
N ILE A 490 18.99 -47.09 10.02
CA ILE A 490 18.49 -46.61 8.73
C ILE A 490 18.65 -47.75 7.74
N THR A 491 17.55 -48.22 7.19
CA THR A 491 17.49 -49.35 6.26
C THR A 491 17.72 -48.89 4.81
N GLU A 492 18.08 -49.83 3.94
CA GLU A 492 18.22 -49.59 2.50
C GLU A 492 16.90 -49.10 1.86
N ARG A 493 15.76 -49.49 2.45
CA ARG A 493 14.43 -49.01 2.06
C ARG A 493 14.23 -47.54 2.38
N ASP A 494 14.73 -47.07 3.50
CA ASP A 494 14.63 -45.65 3.91
C ASP A 494 15.46 -44.78 2.97
N TRP A 495 16.65 -45.23 2.58
CA TRP A 495 17.48 -44.53 1.59
C TRP A 495 16.82 -44.45 0.22
N LYS A 496 16.14 -45.50 -0.23
CA LYS A 496 15.39 -45.50 -1.47
C LYS A 496 14.22 -44.50 -1.40
N GLN A 497 13.47 -44.48 -0.32
CA GLN A 497 12.38 -43.54 -0.11
C GLN A 497 12.88 -42.07 -0.06
N LEU A 498 14.02 -41.80 0.59
CA LEU A 498 14.64 -40.49 0.60
C LEU A 498 15.03 -40.04 -0.82
N SER A 499 15.66 -40.96 -1.59
CA SER A 499 16.03 -40.71 -2.99
C SER A 499 14.82 -40.39 -3.88
N GLU A 500 13.73 -41.13 -3.72
CA GLU A 500 12.47 -40.89 -4.43
C GLU A 500 11.82 -39.55 -4.03
N ALA A 501 11.75 -39.24 -2.73
CA ALA A 501 11.24 -38.01 -2.21
C ALA A 501 12.08 -36.80 -2.67
N THR A 502 13.39 -36.92 -2.66
CA THR A 502 14.32 -35.88 -3.14
C THR A 502 14.12 -35.60 -4.63
N ASN A 503 14.02 -36.66 -5.44
CA ASN A 503 13.86 -36.55 -6.88
C ASN A 503 12.46 -36.00 -7.27
N SER A 504 11.42 -36.27 -6.47
CA SER A 504 10.09 -35.74 -6.67
C SER A 504 10.02 -34.22 -6.32
N THR A 505 10.75 -33.84 -5.28
CA THR A 505 10.81 -32.44 -4.83
C THR A 505 11.70 -31.58 -5.74
N PHE A 506 12.83 -32.13 -6.13
CA PHE A 506 13.83 -31.50 -7.00
C PHE A 506 14.03 -32.33 -8.27
N PRO A 507 13.24 -32.11 -9.32
CA PRO A 507 13.31 -32.91 -10.54
C PRO A 507 14.72 -32.95 -11.14
N ASN A 508 15.22 -34.17 -11.40
CA ASN A 508 16.56 -34.43 -11.93
C ASN A 508 17.73 -34.12 -10.97
N PHE A 509 17.53 -33.93 -9.68
CA PHE A 509 18.59 -33.63 -8.73
C PHE A 509 19.66 -34.76 -8.73
N LEU A 510 19.26 -36.01 -8.56
CA LEU A 510 20.19 -37.15 -8.58
C LEU A 510 20.91 -37.29 -9.92
N ARG A 511 20.21 -37.02 -11.04
CA ARG A 511 20.81 -37.03 -12.37
C ARG A 511 21.86 -35.93 -12.55
N GLN A 512 21.60 -34.74 -12.03
CA GLN A 512 22.58 -33.65 -12.04
C GLN A 512 23.76 -33.95 -11.12
N LEU A 513 23.53 -34.57 -9.97
CA LEU A 513 24.56 -34.97 -9.03
C LEU A 513 25.49 -36.02 -9.65
N TYR A 514 24.96 -37.06 -10.32
CA TYR A 514 25.75 -38.06 -11.05
C TYR A 514 26.47 -37.49 -12.26
N ALA A 515 25.90 -36.47 -12.93
CA ALA A 515 26.57 -35.78 -14.03
C ALA A 515 27.79 -34.97 -13.54
N LEU A 516 27.69 -34.35 -12.36
CA LEU A 516 28.80 -33.65 -11.71
C LEU A 516 29.86 -34.59 -11.11
N TYR A 517 29.42 -35.76 -10.63
CA TYR A 517 30.27 -36.72 -9.96
C TYR A 517 30.03 -38.14 -10.49
N PRO A 518 30.55 -38.48 -11.68
CA PRO A 518 30.28 -39.77 -12.35
C PRO A 518 30.78 -41.03 -11.58
N GLN A 519 31.68 -40.84 -10.61
CA GLN A 519 32.24 -41.91 -9.80
C GLN A 519 31.63 -42.00 -8.39
N LEU A 520 30.52 -41.33 -8.15
CA LEU A 520 29.84 -41.31 -6.85
C LEU A 520 29.30 -42.71 -6.57
N SER A 521 29.81 -43.36 -5.53
CA SER A 521 29.29 -44.69 -5.07
C SER A 521 27.98 -44.50 -4.30
N GLU A 522 27.14 -45.55 -4.23
CA GLU A 522 25.90 -45.53 -3.42
C GLU A 522 26.16 -45.16 -1.96
N HIS A 523 27.25 -45.66 -1.40
CA HIS A 523 27.65 -45.33 -0.03
C HIS A 523 28.01 -43.83 0.14
N GLU A 524 28.61 -43.22 -0.87
CA GLU A 524 28.92 -41.79 -0.86
C GLU A 524 27.67 -40.92 -1.12
N LEU A 525 26.68 -41.45 -1.85
CA LEU A 525 25.39 -40.83 -2.03
C LEU A 525 24.62 -40.72 -0.70
N HIS A 526 24.71 -41.72 0.15
CA HIS A 526 24.11 -41.71 1.49
C HIS A 526 24.75 -40.69 2.45
N ILE A 527 25.90 -40.14 2.08
CA ILE A 527 26.63 -39.13 2.86
C ILE A 527 26.36 -37.74 2.34
N CYS A 528 25.96 -37.59 1.11
CA CYS A 528 25.58 -36.31 0.48
C CYS A 528 24.14 -35.89 0.77
#